data_7aac7a4fffec4b31d777e2f2aa33e27f
#
_entry.id   7aac7a4fffec4b31d777e2f2aa33e27f
#
_cell.length_a   1.000
_cell.length_b   1.000
_cell.length_c   1.000
_cell.angle_alpha   90.00
_cell.angle_beta   90.00
_cell.angle_gamma   90.00
#
_symmetry.space_group_name_H-M   'P 1'
#
loop_
_entity.id
_entity.type
_entity.pdbx_description
1 polymer ?
#
loop_
_entity_poly.entity_id
_entity_poly.type
_entity_poly.pdbx_seq_one_letter_code
_entity_poly.pdbx_strand_id
1 'polypeptide(L)'
;MDNLLTMWINLKILVFQASFIYVIIIISSYFGRVLGFCAKYIIVVMLFIGGRKVLGKLDVDAKGKINLTLDVLFKRPDGYHEVEMIMHTISLKDTVSLELISTPGIKLITDYPKILQNEDNLAYKAAKLMMEKYSLDAGILIKIHKSIPIAAGLAGGSTDAAAVILGMNELFDLKRPKEELALLGKEIGADVPFCVMGKAAVARGIGEKLTMIKPLSDVDILIVKPKCGVSTREVYNRLNIKNIKSHPNTDAMLEHIEKRKIDKVASGLCNVLEEVTLKLHPVLCDIKESMLQNGALGSLMSGSGPSVFGIFESAKDAEKAAEKFLRKGNEVFVAKME
;
A
#
# COMPACT_ATOMS: atom_id res chain seq x y z
N MET A 1 44.31 21.26 -40.23
CA MET A 1 42.83 21.21 -40.07
C MET A 1 42.43 19.90 -40.67
N ASP A 2 42.14 18.89 -39.88
CA ASP A 2 41.52 17.60 -40.19
C ASP A 2 42.12 16.49 -39.34
N ASN A 3 41.84 16.53 -38.03
CA ASN A 3 42.14 15.37 -37.16
C ASN A 3 41.42 15.43 -35.80
N LEU A 4 40.21 15.96 -35.80
CA LEU A 4 39.39 16.04 -34.60
C LEU A 4 38.11 15.15 -34.65
N LEU A 5 37.98 14.27 -35.67
CA LEU A 5 36.76 13.47 -35.89
C LEU A 5 36.90 11.97 -35.62
N THR A 6 37.97 11.55 -34.98
CA THR A 6 38.15 10.13 -34.60
C THR A 6 38.46 9.99 -33.11
N MET A 7 37.68 10.66 -32.24
CA MET A 7 37.68 10.33 -30.82
C MET A 7 36.68 9.21 -30.54
N TRP A 8 37.22 8.07 -30.37
CA TRP A 8 36.71 6.73 -30.21
C TRP A 8 35.63 6.63 -29.17
N ILE A 9 34.42 6.40 -29.61
CA ILE A 9 33.40 5.72 -28.78
C ILE A 9 33.58 4.22 -29.04
N ASN A 10 34.33 3.54 -28.19
CA ASN A 10 34.32 2.06 -28.19
C ASN A 10 33.01 1.59 -27.58
N LEU A 11 31.96 1.57 -28.40
CA LEU A 11 30.70 0.98 -28.07
C LEU A 11 30.80 -0.53 -28.32
N LYS A 12 31.06 -1.35 -27.32
CA LYS A 12 30.89 -2.79 -27.42
C LYS A 12 29.45 -3.13 -27.15
N ILE A 13 28.66 -3.36 -28.20
CA ILE A 13 27.31 -3.93 -28.11
C ILE A 13 27.47 -5.45 -28.11
N LEU A 14 27.25 -6.08 -26.97
CA LEU A 14 27.14 -7.53 -26.84
C LEU A 14 25.66 -7.89 -26.88
N VAL A 15 25.21 -8.49 -27.98
CA VAL A 15 23.84 -9.01 -28.09
C VAL A 15 23.91 -10.51 -27.77
N PHE A 16 23.28 -10.91 -26.67
CA PHE A 16 23.05 -12.30 -26.35
C PHE A 16 21.58 -12.64 -26.64
N GLN A 17 21.38 -13.60 -27.52
CA GLN A 17 20.05 -14.16 -27.78
C GLN A 17 19.95 -15.51 -27.08
N ALA A 18 19.12 -15.60 -26.04
CA ALA A 18 18.65 -16.86 -25.50
C ALA A 18 17.13 -16.80 -25.49
N SER A 19 16.50 -17.58 -26.33
CA SER A 19 15.06 -17.85 -26.43
C SER A 19 14.15 -16.70 -25.94
N PHE A 20 13.94 -15.67 -26.76
CA PHE A 20 13.08 -14.50 -26.51
C PHE A 20 13.59 -13.39 -25.56
N ILE A 21 14.82 -13.48 -25.05
CA ILE A 21 15.43 -12.42 -24.23
C ILE A 21 16.56 -11.77 -25.02
N TYR A 22 16.46 -10.45 -25.27
CA TYR A 22 17.56 -9.66 -25.83
C TYR A 22 18.22 -8.85 -24.70
N VAL A 23 19.50 -9.12 -24.43
CA VAL A 23 20.31 -8.34 -23.49
C VAL A 23 21.21 -7.43 -24.31
N ILE A 24 20.97 -6.13 -24.27
CA ILE A 24 21.84 -5.12 -24.85
C ILE A 24 22.65 -4.49 -23.73
N ILE A 25 23.95 -4.81 -23.66
CA ILE A 25 24.89 -4.18 -22.72
C ILE A 25 25.59 -3.04 -23.45
N ILE A 26 25.26 -1.81 -23.10
CA ILE A 26 25.96 -0.63 -23.58
C ILE A 26 27.06 -0.29 -22.57
N ILE A 27 28.30 -0.63 -22.92
CA ILE A 27 29.47 -0.24 -22.13
C ILE A 27 30.00 1.07 -22.72
N SER A 28 29.73 2.19 -22.06
CA SER A 28 30.35 3.48 -22.41
C SER A 28 31.58 3.71 -21.56
N SER A 29 32.78 3.61 -22.15
CA SER A 29 34.00 4.01 -21.49
C SER A 29 34.34 5.45 -21.91
N TYR A 30 34.17 6.41 -21.03
CA TYR A 30 34.69 7.76 -21.19
C TYR A 30 36.19 7.77 -20.82
N PHE A 31 37.07 7.91 -21.77
CA PHE A 31 38.47 8.26 -21.54
C PHE A 31 38.61 9.78 -21.68
N GLY A 32 38.63 10.48 -20.58
CA GLY A 32 39.01 11.88 -20.50
C GLY A 32 40.28 12.00 -19.65
N ARG A 33 41.44 12.07 -20.31
CA ARG A 33 42.68 12.60 -19.69
C ARG A 33 42.51 14.12 -19.63
N VAL A 34 42.13 14.64 -18.52
CA VAL A 34 42.56 15.91 -17.91
C VAL A 34 41.81 16.00 -16.56
N LEU A 35 42.60 16.10 -15.45
CA LEU A 35 42.14 16.31 -14.08
C LEU A 35 41.48 15.12 -13.36
N GLY A 36 42.25 14.17 -12.87
CA GLY A 36 42.14 13.60 -11.50
C GLY A 36 40.85 12.96 -11.04
N PHE A 37 39.89 12.59 -11.89
CA PHE A 37 38.64 11.96 -11.47
C PHE A 37 38.54 10.52 -11.96
N CYS A 38 38.30 9.60 -11.01
CA CYS A 38 38.01 8.20 -11.27
C CYS A 38 36.84 8.05 -12.27
N ALA A 39 37.07 7.32 -13.36
CA ALA A 39 36.03 6.98 -14.32
C ALA A 39 35.00 6.08 -13.68
N LYS A 40 33.76 6.57 -13.45
CA LYS A 40 32.63 5.75 -13.09
C LYS A 40 32.12 5.04 -14.36
N TYR A 41 32.19 3.71 -14.37
CA TYR A 41 31.51 2.89 -15.37
C TYR A 41 30.01 2.93 -15.11
N ILE A 42 29.21 3.46 -16.03
CA ILE A 42 27.76 3.31 -16.01
C ILE A 42 27.44 2.09 -16.88
N ILE A 43 27.11 0.96 -16.26
CA ILE A 43 26.57 -0.21 -16.97
C ILE A 43 25.05 -0.02 -17.00
N VAL A 44 24.51 0.31 -18.18
CA VAL A 44 23.06 0.29 -18.39
C VAL A 44 22.71 -1.05 -18.99
N VAL A 45 22.11 -1.93 -18.20
CA VAL A 45 21.58 -3.20 -18.66
C VAL A 45 20.13 -2.97 -19.11
N MET A 46 19.87 -2.98 -20.42
CA MET A 46 18.53 -2.96 -20.96
C MET A 46 18.13 -4.39 -21.32
N LEU A 47 17.11 -4.90 -20.67
CA LEU A 47 16.51 -6.17 -20.99
C LEU A 47 15.26 -5.94 -21.86
N PHE A 48 15.10 -6.72 -22.91
CA PHE A 48 13.89 -6.74 -23.74
C PHE A 48 13.28 -8.13 -23.70
N ILE A 49 12.05 -8.26 -23.29
CA ILE A 49 11.28 -9.49 -23.34
C ILE A 49 10.09 -9.26 -24.26
N GLY A 50 9.96 -10.05 -25.33
CA GLY A 50 8.88 -9.89 -26.29
C GLY A 50 8.87 -8.50 -26.98
N GLY A 51 10.05 -7.87 -27.19
CA GLY A 51 10.18 -6.56 -27.82
C GLY A 51 9.87 -5.36 -26.93
N ARG A 52 9.67 -5.56 -25.61
CA ARG A 52 9.41 -4.49 -24.62
C ARG A 52 10.67 -4.15 -23.84
N LYS A 53 10.81 -2.88 -23.48
CA LYS A 53 11.87 -2.42 -22.55
C LYS A 53 11.50 -2.92 -21.14
N VAL A 54 12.45 -3.56 -20.44
CA VAL A 54 12.25 -4.10 -19.10
C VAL A 54 13.29 -3.52 -18.16
N LEU A 55 12.88 -3.09 -16.98
CA LEU A 55 13.79 -2.71 -15.90
C LEU A 55 14.31 -3.99 -15.23
N GLY A 56 15.58 -4.00 -14.80
CA GLY A 56 16.14 -5.16 -14.09
C GLY A 56 15.64 -5.27 -12.65
N LYS A 57 15.36 -4.13 -12.01
CA LYS A 57 14.90 -4.03 -10.62
C LYS A 57 14.10 -2.75 -10.41
N LEU A 58 13.10 -2.81 -9.51
CA LEU A 58 12.26 -1.68 -9.11
C LEU A 58 11.85 -1.82 -7.65
N ASP A 59 11.90 -0.73 -6.89
CA ASP A 59 11.35 -0.63 -5.53
C ASP A 59 10.05 0.19 -5.58
N VAL A 60 9.00 -0.32 -4.95
CA VAL A 60 7.67 0.29 -4.92
C VAL A 60 7.21 0.48 -3.48
N ASP A 61 6.74 1.68 -3.16
CA ASP A 61 6.13 1.99 -1.88
C ASP A 61 4.73 1.37 -1.77
N ALA A 62 4.52 0.53 -0.79
CA ALA A 62 3.25 -0.11 -0.48
C ALA A 62 2.59 0.59 0.72
N LYS A 63 1.88 1.69 0.45
CA LYS A 63 1.31 2.58 1.48
C LYS A 63 0.07 1.99 2.12
N GLY A 64 -0.02 2.03 3.44
CA GLY A 64 -1.19 1.62 4.20
C GLY A 64 -2.40 2.55 4.00
N LYS A 65 -3.54 2.14 4.55
CA LYS A 65 -4.76 2.94 4.56
C LYS A 65 -5.40 2.97 5.94
N ILE A 66 -6.23 3.98 6.17
CA ILE A 66 -7.22 4.06 7.26
C ILE A 66 -8.61 4.26 6.69
N ASN A 67 -9.63 4.04 7.53
CA ASN A 67 -11.02 4.38 7.22
C ASN A 67 -11.42 5.58 8.07
N LEU A 68 -11.81 6.69 7.43
CA LEU A 68 -12.37 7.86 8.14
C LEU A 68 -13.82 7.62 8.55
N THR A 69 -14.56 6.90 7.68
CA THR A 69 -15.87 6.35 7.97
C THR A 69 -15.93 4.90 7.52
N LEU A 70 -16.74 4.06 8.19
CA LEU A 70 -17.10 2.74 7.74
C LEU A 70 -18.52 2.42 8.20
N ASP A 71 -19.41 2.21 7.24
CA ASP A 71 -20.77 1.75 7.45
C ASP A 71 -21.02 0.39 6.85
N VAL A 72 -21.93 -0.36 7.43
CA VAL A 72 -22.41 -1.65 6.93
C VAL A 72 -23.92 -1.54 6.71
N LEU A 73 -24.33 -1.50 5.43
CA LEU A 73 -25.69 -1.17 5.05
C LEU A 73 -26.63 -2.37 5.15
N PHE A 74 -26.22 -3.52 4.60
CA PHE A 74 -26.97 -4.78 4.67
C PHE A 74 -26.08 -5.97 4.34
N LYS A 75 -26.57 -7.18 4.68
CA LYS A 75 -25.95 -8.44 4.30
C LYS A 75 -26.44 -8.87 2.92
N ARG A 76 -25.50 -9.16 2.02
CA ARG A 76 -25.75 -9.55 0.63
C ARG A 76 -26.07 -11.04 0.52
N PRO A 77 -26.78 -11.48 -0.56
CA PRO A 77 -27.04 -12.90 -0.82
C PRO A 77 -25.78 -13.75 -1.01
N ASP A 78 -24.66 -13.14 -1.46
CA ASP A 78 -23.37 -13.81 -1.64
C ASP A 78 -22.59 -14.04 -0.33
N GLY A 79 -23.18 -13.66 0.81
CA GLY A 79 -22.63 -13.83 2.16
C GLY A 79 -21.72 -12.66 2.61
N TYR A 80 -21.34 -11.75 1.71
CA TYR A 80 -20.67 -10.52 2.05
C TYR A 80 -21.62 -9.45 2.58
N HIS A 81 -21.06 -8.30 2.96
CA HIS A 81 -21.83 -7.14 3.39
C HIS A 81 -21.66 -6.00 2.40
N GLU A 82 -22.75 -5.30 2.09
CA GLU A 82 -22.71 -4.03 1.38
C GLU A 82 -22.22 -2.96 2.36
N VAL A 83 -21.13 -2.30 2.01
CA VAL A 83 -20.51 -1.26 2.84
C VAL A 83 -20.49 0.09 2.13
N GLU A 84 -20.42 1.16 2.92
CA GLU A 84 -20.03 2.49 2.46
C GLU A 84 -18.97 3.03 3.40
N MET A 85 -17.82 3.41 2.87
CA MET A 85 -16.71 3.90 3.69
C MET A 85 -15.87 4.93 2.95
N ILE A 86 -15.26 5.83 3.71
CA ILE A 86 -14.25 6.75 3.19
C ILE A 86 -12.88 6.21 3.60
N MET A 87 -12.09 5.85 2.59
CA MET A 87 -10.74 5.32 2.76
C MET A 87 -9.71 6.40 2.44
N HIS A 88 -8.62 6.40 3.18
CA HIS A 88 -7.52 7.35 2.99
C HIS A 88 -6.16 6.66 3.09
N THR A 89 -5.26 6.95 2.14
CA THR A 89 -3.86 6.48 2.16
C THR A 89 -3.08 7.22 3.23
N ILE A 90 -2.13 6.54 3.85
CA ILE A 90 -1.25 7.08 4.89
C ILE A 90 0.23 6.91 4.50
N SER A 91 1.11 7.68 5.13
CA SER A 91 2.56 7.63 4.87
C SER A 91 3.26 6.39 5.44
N LEU A 92 2.63 5.67 6.38
CA LEU A 92 3.15 4.37 6.84
C LEU A 92 3.07 3.35 5.70
N LYS A 93 4.23 2.77 5.34
CA LYS A 93 4.36 1.96 4.13
C LYS A 93 5.29 0.78 4.33
N ASP A 94 5.06 -0.28 3.60
CA ASP A 94 6.02 -1.33 3.31
C ASP A 94 6.83 -0.98 2.05
N THR A 95 7.93 -1.65 1.81
CA THR A 95 8.68 -1.53 0.55
C THR A 95 8.67 -2.87 -0.17
N VAL A 96 8.21 -2.88 -1.41
CA VAL A 96 8.20 -4.06 -2.27
C VAL A 96 9.25 -3.89 -3.36
N SER A 97 10.30 -4.70 -3.31
CA SER A 97 11.33 -4.75 -4.37
C SER A 97 10.99 -5.88 -5.34
N LEU A 98 10.95 -5.55 -6.62
CA LEU A 98 10.74 -6.48 -7.73
C LEU A 98 12.03 -6.59 -8.54
N GLU A 99 12.49 -7.81 -8.80
CA GLU A 99 13.72 -8.07 -9.53
C GLU A 99 13.52 -9.23 -10.51
N LEU A 100 13.94 -9.03 -11.77
CA LEU A 100 13.97 -10.12 -12.73
C LEU A 100 15.09 -11.10 -12.40
N ILE A 101 14.78 -12.38 -12.42
CA ILE A 101 15.73 -13.47 -12.19
C ILE A 101 15.74 -14.45 -13.36
N SER A 102 16.87 -15.13 -13.56
CA SER A 102 17.05 -16.10 -14.64
C SER A 102 16.24 -17.40 -14.46
N THR A 103 15.90 -17.73 -13.21
CA THR A 103 15.07 -18.91 -12.90
C THR A 103 13.61 -18.58 -13.14
N PRO A 104 12.88 -19.30 -14.02
CA PRO A 104 11.47 -19.07 -14.25
C PRO A 104 10.61 -19.19 -12.98
N GLY A 105 9.50 -18.44 -12.94
CA GLY A 105 8.53 -18.49 -11.85
C GLY A 105 8.68 -17.36 -10.86
N ILE A 106 7.94 -17.47 -9.74
CA ILE A 106 7.85 -16.43 -8.71
C ILE A 106 8.56 -16.89 -7.45
N LYS A 107 9.51 -16.08 -6.98
CA LYS A 107 10.16 -16.24 -5.68
C LYS A 107 9.79 -15.08 -4.78
N LEU A 108 9.28 -15.36 -3.58
CA LEU A 108 8.90 -14.35 -2.61
C LEU A 108 9.74 -14.50 -1.34
N ILE A 109 10.27 -13.39 -0.84
CA ILE A 109 11.05 -13.29 0.40
C ILE A 109 10.50 -12.12 1.21
N THR A 110 10.40 -12.30 2.52
CA THR A 110 10.07 -11.21 3.46
C THR A 110 10.96 -11.26 4.68
N ASP A 111 11.24 -10.12 5.26
CA ASP A 111 11.97 -9.97 6.53
C ASP A 111 11.11 -10.27 7.76
N TYR A 112 9.80 -10.54 7.59
CA TYR A 112 8.90 -10.86 8.68
C TYR A 112 8.57 -12.36 8.73
N PRO A 113 9.08 -13.11 9.74
CA PRO A 113 9.02 -14.59 9.75
C PRO A 113 7.62 -15.20 9.76
N LYS A 114 6.60 -14.44 10.21
CA LYS A 114 5.20 -14.92 10.30
C LYS A 114 4.42 -14.77 9.00
N ILE A 115 4.98 -14.13 7.98
CA ILE A 115 4.32 -13.98 6.67
C ILE A 115 4.61 -15.19 5.82
N LEU A 116 3.56 -15.74 5.21
CA LEU A 116 3.68 -16.85 4.27
C LEU A 116 4.48 -16.40 3.04
N GLN A 117 5.47 -17.19 2.67
CA GLN A 117 6.33 -16.95 1.49
C GLN A 117 5.97 -17.91 0.34
N ASN A 118 4.69 -18.20 0.20
CA ASN A 118 4.13 -19.15 -0.75
C ASN A 118 2.94 -18.55 -1.52
N GLU A 119 2.21 -19.40 -2.23
CA GLU A 119 1.06 -19.04 -3.07
C GLU A 119 -0.12 -18.42 -2.32
N ASP A 120 -0.19 -18.55 -1.00
CA ASP A 120 -1.26 -17.94 -0.19
C ASP A 120 -1.02 -16.47 0.07
N ASN A 121 0.20 -15.98 -0.13
CA ASN A 121 0.54 -14.56 0.01
C ASN A 121 -0.10 -13.73 -1.09
N LEU A 122 -0.74 -12.60 -0.73
CA LEU A 122 -1.43 -11.74 -1.71
C LEU A 122 -0.47 -11.13 -2.75
N ALA A 123 0.77 -10.82 -2.38
CA ALA A 123 1.78 -10.33 -3.31
C ALA A 123 2.20 -11.42 -4.32
N TYR A 124 2.30 -12.69 -3.89
CA TYR A 124 2.53 -13.81 -4.80
C TYR A 124 1.35 -13.98 -5.77
N LYS A 125 0.11 -13.98 -5.24
CA LYS A 125 -1.12 -14.05 -6.07
C LYS A 125 -1.17 -12.92 -7.10
N ALA A 126 -0.77 -11.71 -6.71
CA ALA A 126 -0.71 -10.57 -7.60
C ALA A 126 0.28 -10.77 -8.74
N ALA A 127 1.48 -11.25 -8.46
CA ALA A 127 2.48 -11.54 -9.48
C ALA A 127 2.00 -12.64 -10.43
N LYS A 128 1.44 -13.73 -9.89
CA LYS A 128 0.89 -14.83 -10.68
C LYS A 128 -0.20 -14.35 -11.64
N LEU A 129 -1.16 -13.57 -11.12
CA LEU A 129 -2.25 -12.99 -11.91
C LEU A 129 -1.73 -12.08 -13.03
N MET A 130 -0.74 -11.21 -12.74
CA MET A 130 -0.10 -10.36 -13.74
C MET A 130 0.63 -11.17 -14.83
N MET A 131 1.37 -12.20 -14.43
CA MET A 131 2.08 -13.09 -15.38
C MET A 131 1.10 -13.80 -16.31
N GLU A 132 0.03 -14.38 -15.77
CA GLU A 132 -1.01 -15.08 -16.53
C GLU A 132 -1.76 -14.11 -17.46
N LYS A 133 -2.23 -12.97 -16.93
CA LYS A 133 -3.04 -11.99 -17.68
C LYS A 133 -2.30 -11.39 -18.87
N TYR A 134 -1.01 -11.11 -18.71
CA TYR A 134 -0.21 -10.42 -19.73
C TYR A 134 0.82 -11.34 -20.42
N SER A 135 0.74 -12.67 -20.20
CA SER A 135 1.62 -13.67 -20.79
C SER A 135 3.10 -13.33 -20.59
N LEU A 136 3.48 -13.04 -19.34
CA LEU A 136 4.85 -12.68 -18.98
C LEU A 136 5.66 -13.94 -18.70
N ASP A 137 6.53 -14.32 -19.65
CA ASP A 137 7.45 -15.46 -19.49
C ASP A 137 8.79 -14.97 -18.91
N ALA A 138 8.85 -14.88 -17.60
CA ALA A 138 10.02 -14.39 -16.86
C ALA A 138 10.06 -14.98 -15.44
N GLY A 139 11.25 -14.98 -14.85
CA GLY A 139 11.40 -15.17 -13.41
C GLY A 139 11.34 -13.86 -12.67
N ILE A 140 10.61 -13.81 -11.56
CA ILE A 140 10.50 -12.62 -10.71
C ILE A 140 10.80 -12.94 -9.25
N LEU A 141 11.65 -12.14 -8.63
CA LEU A 141 11.91 -12.15 -7.20
C LEU A 141 11.21 -10.94 -6.57
N ILE A 142 10.33 -11.22 -5.61
CA ILE A 142 9.60 -10.26 -4.82
C ILE A 142 10.24 -10.24 -3.43
N LYS A 143 10.73 -9.08 -2.98
CA LYS A 143 11.22 -8.89 -1.62
C LYS A 143 10.32 -7.88 -0.93
N ILE A 144 9.75 -8.25 0.24
CA ILE A 144 8.88 -7.36 1.01
C ILE A 144 9.56 -7.01 2.32
N HIS A 145 9.82 -5.72 2.51
CA HIS A 145 10.25 -5.16 3.79
C HIS A 145 9.03 -4.58 4.49
N LYS A 146 8.68 -5.17 5.67
CA LYS A 146 7.45 -4.85 6.41
C LYS A 146 7.67 -3.78 7.47
N SER A 147 6.89 -2.71 7.37
CA SER A 147 6.75 -1.68 8.41
C SER A 147 5.29 -1.55 8.87
N ILE A 148 4.32 -1.89 8.01
CA ILE A 148 2.90 -1.94 8.38
C ILE A 148 2.67 -3.17 9.25
N PRO A 149 2.10 -3.02 10.47
CA PRO A 149 1.84 -4.15 11.34
C PRO A 149 0.83 -5.13 10.72
N ILE A 150 1.04 -6.43 10.99
CA ILE A 150 0.20 -7.49 10.41
C ILE A 150 -1.15 -7.57 11.11
N ALA A 151 -2.20 -7.89 10.34
CA ALA A 151 -3.59 -8.02 10.84
C ALA A 151 -4.02 -6.79 11.65
N ALA A 152 -3.72 -5.61 11.15
CA ALA A 152 -3.85 -4.34 11.85
C ALA A 152 -5.05 -3.48 11.39
N GLY A 153 -5.83 -3.90 10.39
CA GLY A 153 -6.89 -3.08 9.79
C GLY A 153 -6.36 -1.99 8.84
N LEU A 154 -5.06 -2.00 8.52
CA LEU A 154 -4.35 -1.01 7.69
C LEU A 154 -4.09 -1.49 6.25
N ALA A 155 -4.66 -2.62 5.84
CA ALA A 155 -4.54 -3.26 4.53
C ALA A 155 -3.11 -3.63 4.08
N GLY A 156 -2.15 -3.92 4.99
CA GLY A 156 -0.75 -4.19 4.65
C GLY A 156 -0.55 -5.25 3.57
N GLY A 157 -1.24 -6.40 3.63
CA GLY A 157 -1.13 -7.42 2.59
C GLY A 157 -1.74 -6.99 1.24
N SER A 158 -2.85 -6.23 1.26
CA SER A 158 -3.49 -5.71 0.06
C SER A 158 -2.64 -4.64 -0.63
N THR A 159 -1.94 -3.82 0.15
CA THR A 159 -1.04 -2.81 -0.39
C THR A 159 0.25 -3.42 -0.94
N ASP A 160 0.76 -4.53 -0.34
CA ASP A 160 1.86 -5.30 -0.92
C ASP A 160 1.47 -5.87 -2.30
N ALA A 161 0.26 -6.45 -2.41
CA ALA A 161 -0.27 -6.94 -3.69
C ALA A 161 -0.43 -5.82 -4.72
N ALA A 162 -0.96 -4.67 -4.32
CA ALA A 162 -1.10 -3.50 -5.18
C ALA A 162 0.27 -3.00 -5.69
N ALA A 163 1.28 -2.96 -4.80
CA ALA A 163 2.65 -2.59 -5.16
C ALA A 163 3.25 -3.56 -6.19
N VAL A 164 2.98 -4.87 -6.07
CA VAL A 164 3.38 -5.86 -7.08
C VAL A 164 2.69 -5.58 -8.42
N ILE A 165 1.37 -5.34 -8.43
CA ILE A 165 0.62 -5.04 -9.66
C ILE A 165 1.19 -3.79 -10.36
N LEU A 166 1.35 -2.69 -9.62
CA LEU A 166 1.88 -1.43 -10.14
C LEU A 166 3.33 -1.57 -10.59
N GLY A 167 4.15 -2.23 -9.78
CA GLY A 167 5.55 -2.45 -10.07
C GLY A 167 5.78 -3.35 -11.28
N MET A 168 4.99 -4.42 -11.45
CA MET A 168 5.07 -5.26 -12.65
C MET A 168 4.59 -4.52 -13.90
N ASN A 169 3.57 -3.65 -13.78
CA ASN A 169 3.15 -2.79 -14.89
C ASN A 169 4.30 -1.89 -15.38
N GLU A 170 5.09 -1.35 -14.45
CA GLU A 170 6.25 -0.53 -14.76
C GLU A 170 7.45 -1.37 -15.20
N LEU A 171 7.80 -2.43 -14.45
CA LEU A 171 8.94 -3.31 -14.69
C LEU A 171 8.92 -3.91 -16.12
N PHE A 172 7.73 -4.29 -16.59
CA PHE A 172 7.52 -4.90 -17.92
C PHE A 172 7.03 -3.89 -18.98
N ASP A 173 7.01 -2.58 -18.67
CA ASP A 173 6.52 -1.50 -19.58
C ASP A 173 5.15 -1.83 -20.20
N LEU A 174 4.20 -2.34 -19.38
CA LEU A 174 2.88 -2.75 -19.86
C LEU A 174 1.97 -1.57 -20.18
N LYS A 175 2.20 -0.41 -19.54
CA LYS A 175 1.45 0.85 -19.76
C LYS A 175 -0.06 0.72 -19.56
N ARG A 176 -0.48 -0.14 -18.63
CA ARG A 176 -1.89 -0.31 -18.31
C ARG A 176 -2.37 0.83 -17.40
N PRO A 177 -3.57 1.37 -17.65
CA PRO A 177 -4.15 2.39 -16.79
C PRO A 177 -4.45 1.83 -15.39
N LYS A 178 -4.40 2.68 -14.37
CA LYS A 178 -4.63 2.26 -12.97
C LYS A 178 -6.01 1.64 -12.75
N GLU A 179 -7.00 2.10 -13.48
CA GLU A 179 -8.38 1.60 -13.41
C GLU A 179 -8.47 0.13 -13.84
N GLU A 180 -7.76 -0.25 -14.92
CA GLU A 180 -7.66 -1.65 -15.36
C GLU A 180 -6.95 -2.51 -14.31
N LEU A 181 -5.84 -1.99 -13.75
CA LEU A 181 -5.06 -2.68 -12.71
C LEU A 181 -5.85 -2.81 -11.39
N ALA A 182 -6.64 -1.80 -11.02
CA ALA A 182 -7.50 -1.86 -9.86
C ALA A 182 -8.59 -2.92 -10.02
N LEU A 183 -9.20 -3.00 -11.22
CA LEU A 183 -10.18 -4.04 -11.52
C LEU A 183 -9.58 -5.44 -11.42
N LEU A 184 -8.34 -5.63 -11.93
CA LEU A 184 -7.61 -6.87 -11.78
C LEU A 184 -7.32 -7.19 -10.31
N GLY A 185 -6.94 -6.18 -9.52
CA GLY A 185 -6.67 -6.31 -8.09
C GLY A 185 -7.86 -6.81 -7.27
N LYS A 186 -9.10 -6.60 -7.73
CA LYS A 186 -10.32 -7.11 -7.09
C LYS A 186 -10.32 -8.65 -6.97
N GLU A 187 -9.72 -9.36 -7.91
CA GLU A 187 -9.62 -10.82 -7.88
C GLU A 187 -8.75 -11.33 -6.72
N ILE A 188 -7.89 -10.46 -6.17
CA ILE A 188 -6.97 -10.78 -5.08
C ILE A 188 -7.57 -10.44 -3.72
N GLY A 189 -8.25 -9.28 -3.62
CA GLY A 189 -8.88 -8.86 -2.38
C GLY A 189 -9.61 -7.52 -2.48
N ALA A 190 -10.60 -7.30 -1.61
CA ALA A 190 -11.50 -6.14 -1.66
C ALA A 190 -10.79 -4.78 -1.48
N ASP A 191 -9.72 -4.72 -0.69
CA ASP A 191 -8.94 -3.49 -0.47
C ASP A 191 -7.90 -3.22 -1.57
N VAL A 192 -7.55 -4.23 -2.41
CA VAL A 192 -6.49 -4.09 -3.43
C VAL A 192 -6.82 -3.01 -4.47
N PRO A 193 -8.07 -2.89 -4.98
CA PRO A 193 -8.44 -1.79 -5.88
C PRO A 193 -8.11 -0.41 -5.31
N PHE A 194 -8.46 -0.16 -4.04
CA PHE A 194 -8.13 1.11 -3.38
C PHE A 194 -6.61 1.30 -3.26
N CYS A 195 -5.86 0.27 -2.89
CA CYS A 195 -4.40 0.35 -2.76
C CYS A 195 -3.70 0.62 -4.11
N VAL A 196 -4.26 0.15 -5.23
CA VAL A 196 -3.80 0.48 -6.59
C VAL A 196 -4.07 1.94 -6.95
N MET A 197 -5.30 2.43 -6.68
CA MET A 197 -5.70 3.81 -6.98
C MET A 197 -4.98 4.81 -6.08
N GLY A 198 -4.89 4.49 -4.78
CA GLY A 198 -4.27 5.34 -3.76
C GLY A 198 -5.08 6.60 -3.43
N LYS A 199 -4.48 7.51 -2.64
CA LYS A 199 -5.06 8.79 -2.21
C LYS A 199 -6.29 8.62 -1.31
N ALA A 200 -7.49 9.06 -1.75
CA ALA A 200 -8.72 8.96 -0.97
C ALA A 200 -9.91 8.61 -1.87
N ALA A 201 -10.84 7.80 -1.35
CA ALA A 201 -12.03 7.39 -2.08
C ALA A 201 -13.20 7.09 -1.14
N VAL A 202 -14.42 7.28 -1.66
CA VAL A 202 -15.60 6.58 -1.16
C VAL A 202 -15.61 5.20 -1.78
N ALA A 203 -15.62 4.16 -0.94
CA ALA A 203 -15.68 2.77 -1.36
C ALA A 203 -17.03 2.17 -1.01
N ARG A 204 -17.66 1.52 -1.97
CA ARG A 204 -18.96 0.84 -1.87
C ARG A 204 -18.85 -0.61 -2.34
N GLY A 205 -19.94 -1.34 -2.35
CA GLY A 205 -19.94 -2.77 -2.62
C GLY A 205 -19.41 -3.54 -1.42
N ILE A 206 -18.43 -4.39 -1.64
CA ILE A 206 -17.63 -5.02 -0.56
C ILE A 206 -16.36 -4.19 -0.24
N GLY A 207 -16.22 -2.98 -0.82
CA GLY A 207 -15.08 -2.07 -0.73
C GLY A 207 -14.37 -1.81 -2.06
N GLU A 208 -14.82 -2.45 -3.14
CA GLU A 208 -14.16 -2.44 -4.45
C GLU A 208 -14.67 -1.35 -5.41
N LYS A 209 -15.87 -0.79 -5.17
CA LYS A 209 -16.45 0.25 -6.03
C LYS A 209 -16.01 1.61 -5.54
N LEU A 210 -15.02 2.18 -6.21
CA LEU A 210 -14.35 3.40 -5.78
C LEU A 210 -14.86 4.63 -6.51
N THR A 211 -15.15 5.68 -5.74
CA THR A 211 -15.34 7.05 -6.23
C THR A 211 -14.22 7.89 -5.62
N MET A 212 -13.25 8.29 -6.45
CA MET A 212 -12.10 9.07 -5.97
C MET A 212 -12.55 10.43 -5.47
N ILE A 213 -11.97 10.87 -4.36
CA ILE A 213 -12.22 12.17 -3.74
C ILE A 213 -10.91 12.93 -3.52
N LYS A 214 -11.01 14.23 -3.22
CA LYS A 214 -9.85 15.05 -2.87
C LYS A 214 -9.22 14.52 -1.57
N PRO A 215 -7.92 14.21 -1.54
CA PRO A 215 -7.28 13.73 -0.31
C PRO A 215 -7.04 14.87 0.70
N LEU A 216 -6.99 14.52 1.97
CA LEU A 216 -6.50 15.35 3.06
C LEU A 216 -4.99 15.10 3.23
N SER A 217 -4.16 15.75 2.42
CA SER A 217 -2.70 15.61 2.55
C SER A 217 -2.17 16.40 3.76
N ASP A 218 -1.05 15.94 4.34
CA ASP A 218 -0.33 16.60 5.45
C ASP A 218 -1.14 16.73 6.75
N VAL A 219 -2.06 15.82 7.03
CA VAL A 219 -2.73 15.70 8.32
C VAL A 219 -1.99 14.68 9.17
N ASP A 220 -1.53 15.11 10.34
CA ASP A 220 -0.75 14.28 11.26
C ASP A 220 -1.65 13.31 12.02
N ILE A 221 -1.24 12.03 12.05
CA ILE A 221 -1.95 10.98 12.75
C ILE A 221 -1.02 10.15 13.62
N LEU A 222 -1.55 9.66 14.71
CA LEU A 222 -0.92 8.63 15.54
C LEU A 222 -1.68 7.33 15.37
N ILE A 223 -0.97 6.24 15.08
CA ILE A 223 -1.52 4.90 14.95
C ILE A 223 -1.00 4.05 16.09
N VAL A 224 -1.89 3.37 16.81
CA VAL A 224 -1.54 2.46 17.90
C VAL A 224 -2.17 1.10 17.64
N LYS A 225 -1.34 0.06 17.57
CA LYS A 225 -1.79 -1.32 17.44
C LYS A 225 -1.42 -2.09 18.72
N PRO A 226 -2.41 -2.54 19.51
CA PRO A 226 -2.17 -3.40 20.66
C PRO A 226 -1.76 -4.82 20.23
N LYS A 227 -1.31 -5.62 21.18
CA LYS A 227 -0.86 -7.00 20.94
C LYS A 227 -1.97 -8.01 20.64
N CYS A 228 -3.23 -7.59 20.56
CA CYS A 228 -4.33 -8.47 20.19
C CYS A 228 -4.47 -8.60 18.67
N GLY A 229 -5.05 -9.69 18.22
CA GLY A 229 -5.46 -9.91 16.84
C GLY A 229 -6.99 -9.84 16.71
N VAL A 230 -7.49 -9.41 15.56
CA VAL A 230 -8.92 -9.33 15.25
C VAL A 230 -9.20 -10.07 13.94
N SER A 231 -10.21 -10.94 13.96
CA SER A 231 -10.68 -11.60 12.75
C SER A 231 -11.78 -10.76 12.09
N THR A 232 -11.51 -10.23 10.90
CA THR A 232 -12.50 -9.47 10.11
C THR A 232 -13.80 -10.27 9.92
N ARG A 233 -13.68 -11.56 9.57
CA ARG A 233 -14.85 -12.45 9.41
C ARG A 233 -15.68 -12.54 10.68
N GLU A 234 -15.02 -12.66 11.83
CA GLU A 234 -15.73 -12.77 13.13
C GLU A 234 -16.48 -11.48 13.44
N VAL A 235 -15.84 -10.31 13.23
CA VAL A 235 -16.46 -9.00 13.49
C VAL A 235 -17.71 -8.81 12.63
N TYR A 236 -17.62 -9.07 11.32
CA TYR A 236 -18.79 -8.96 10.44
C TYR A 236 -19.88 -9.97 10.76
N ASN A 237 -19.54 -11.20 11.17
CA ASN A 237 -20.53 -12.22 11.54
C ASN A 237 -21.26 -11.89 12.84
N ARG A 238 -20.61 -11.17 13.77
CA ARG A 238 -21.21 -10.75 15.05
C ARG A 238 -21.96 -9.42 14.97
N LEU A 239 -21.79 -8.66 13.89
CA LEU A 239 -22.46 -7.38 13.73
C LEU A 239 -23.95 -7.55 13.54
N ASN A 240 -24.73 -6.96 14.43
CA ASN A 240 -26.19 -6.86 14.27
C ASN A 240 -26.53 -5.52 13.63
N ILE A 241 -26.69 -5.51 12.30
CA ILE A 241 -26.92 -4.29 11.51
C ILE A 241 -28.16 -3.53 12.00
N LYS A 242 -29.20 -4.23 12.45
CA LYS A 242 -30.44 -3.59 12.93
C LYS A 242 -30.26 -2.82 14.24
N ASN A 243 -29.20 -3.10 14.97
CA ASN A 243 -28.93 -2.52 16.29
C ASN A 243 -27.76 -1.53 16.28
N ILE A 244 -27.27 -1.15 15.11
CA ILE A 244 -26.23 -0.10 14.98
C ILE A 244 -26.80 1.20 15.53
N LYS A 245 -26.09 1.78 16.50
CA LYS A 245 -26.55 2.97 17.22
C LYS A 245 -26.29 4.27 16.45
N SER A 246 -25.22 4.32 15.69
CA SER A 246 -24.79 5.50 14.96
C SER A 246 -24.21 5.11 13.62
N HIS A 247 -24.73 5.70 12.55
CA HIS A 247 -24.20 5.57 11.21
C HIS A 247 -23.40 6.81 10.84
N PRO A 248 -22.32 6.69 10.05
CA PRO A 248 -21.58 7.85 9.56
C PRO A 248 -22.45 8.68 8.61
N ASN A 249 -22.29 10.01 8.68
CA ASN A 249 -22.85 10.90 7.68
C ASN A 249 -21.80 11.14 6.58
N THR A 250 -21.84 10.30 5.54
CA THR A 250 -20.87 10.32 4.45
C THR A 250 -20.87 11.66 3.71
N ASP A 251 -22.04 12.27 3.45
CA ASP A 251 -22.15 13.53 2.72
C ASP A 251 -21.54 14.70 3.50
N ALA A 252 -21.85 14.79 4.81
CA ALA A 252 -21.24 15.81 5.68
C ALA A 252 -19.71 15.60 5.78
N MET A 253 -19.25 14.35 5.87
CA MET A 253 -17.81 14.06 5.91
C MET A 253 -17.12 14.49 4.62
N LEU A 254 -17.72 14.24 3.45
CA LEU A 254 -17.18 14.68 2.15
C LEU A 254 -17.09 16.20 2.06
N GLU A 255 -18.12 16.93 2.51
CA GLU A 255 -18.09 18.39 2.58
C GLU A 255 -16.95 18.91 3.48
N HIS A 256 -16.74 18.27 4.64
CA HIS A 256 -15.67 18.64 5.55
C HIS A 256 -14.28 18.36 4.99
N ILE A 257 -14.10 17.23 4.28
CA ILE A 257 -12.87 16.88 3.57
C ILE A 257 -12.58 17.92 2.47
N GLU A 258 -13.56 18.22 1.62
CA GLU A 258 -13.40 19.18 0.52
C GLU A 258 -12.99 20.56 1.03
N LYS A 259 -13.64 21.03 2.10
CA LYS A 259 -13.36 22.32 2.75
C LYS A 259 -12.17 22.28 3.70
N ARG A 260 -11.49 21.14 3.84
CA ARG A 260 -10.34 20.91 4.71
C ARG A 260 -10.61 21.33 6.17
N LYS A 261 -11.81 21.08 6.69
CA LYS A 261 -12.19 21.34 8.08
C LYS A 261 -11.78 20.17 8.98
N ILE A 262 -10.51 20.12 9.37
CA ILE A 262 -9.92 18.97 10.05
C ILE A 262 -10.61 18.67 11.39
N ASP A 263 -11.00 19.69 12.15
CA ASP A 263 -11.78 19.57 13.39
C ASP A 263 -13.12 18.84 13.16
N LYS A 264 -13.80 19.17 12.05
CA LYS A 264 -15.08 18.54 11.67
C LYS A 264 -14.89 17.13 11.14
N VAL A 265 -13.82 16.88 10.36
CA VAL A 265 -13.43 15.53 9.96
C VAL A 265 -13.17 14.66 11.18
N ALA A 266 -12.39 15.16 12.14
CA ALA A 266 -12.06 14.44 13.37
C ALA A 266 -13.30 14.13 14.23
N SER A 267 -14.23 15.09 14.35
CA SER A 267 -15.49 14.89 15.11
C SER A 267 -16.51 14.02 14.37
N GLY A 268 -16.40 13.88 13.05
CA GLY A 268 -17.26 13.04 12.20
C GLY A 268 -16.75 11.61 12.00
N LEU A 269 -15.60 11.23 12.57
CA LEU A 269 -15.08 9.87 12.48
C LEU A 269 -16.08 8.85 13.02
N CYS A 270 -16.41 7.82 12.23
CA CYS A 270 -17.39 6.81 12.64
C CYS A 270 -17.12 5.47 11.95
N ASN A 271 -17.11 4.39 12.72
CA ASN A 271 -16.93 3.02 12.24
C ASN A 271 -17.89 2.07 12.98
N VAL A 272 -18.91 1.58 12.29
CA VAL A 272 -19.93 0.73 12.90
C VAL A 272 -19.38 -0.62 13.39
N LEU A 273 -18.22 -1.07 12.90
CA LEU A 273 -17.57 -2.29 13.39
C LEU A 273 -17.05 -2.15 14.83
N GLU A 274 -16.90 -0.93 15.34
CA GLU A 274 -16.56 -0.68 16.74
C GLU A 274 -17.62 -1.24 17.69
N GLU A 275 -18.88 -1.30 17.29
CA GLU A 275 -19.99 -1.93 18.08
C GLU A 275 -19.67 -3.38 18.51
N VAL A 276 -18.88 -4.08 17.72
CA VAL A 276 -18.45 -5.45 17.99
C VAL A 276 -17.03 -5.48 18.55
N THR A 277 -16.09 -4.87 17.87
CA THR A 277 -14.66 -5.04 18.17
C THR A 277 -14.28 -4.46 19.52
N LEU A 278 -14.86 -3.31 19.93
CA LEU A 278 -14.57 -2.71 21.24
C LEU A 278 -15.09 -3.58 22.39
N LYS A 279 -16.20 -4.32 22.19
CA LYS A 279 -16.70 -5.27 23.21
C LYS A 279 -15.82 -6.50 23.34
N LEU A 280 -15.26 -6.98 22.20
CA LEU A 280 -14.36 -8.13 22.19
C LEU A 280 -12.96 -7.76 22.76
N HIS A 281 -12.52 -6.54 22.54
CA HIS A 281 -11.21 -6.03 22.91
C HIS A 281 -11.31 -4.67 23.61
N PRO A 282 -11.71 -4.62 24.89
CA PRO A 282 -11.93 -3.36 25.64
C PRO A 282 -10.70 -2.44 25.68
N VAL A 283 -9.47 -2.99 25.57
CA VAL A 283 -8.24 -2.21 25.49
C VAL A 283 -8.25 -1.17 24.36
N LEU A 284 -9.07 -1.35 23.33
CA LEU A 284 -9.21 -0.38 22.23
C LEU A 284 -9.97 0.86 22.70
N CYS A 285 -10.94 0.71 23.62
CA CYS A 285 -11.62 1.84 24.24
C CYS A 285 -10.59 2.71 25.02
N ASP A 286 -9.76 2.04 25.84
CA ASP A 286 -8.71 2.73 26.63
C ASP A 286 -7.73 3.48 25.72
N ILE A 287 -7.37 2.89 24.58
CA ILE A 287 -6.48 3.54 23.60
C ILE A 287 -7.16 4.77 23.00
N LYS A 288 -8.42 4.67 22.56
CA LYS A 288 -9.19 5.79 21.99
C LYS A 288 -9.31 6.95 22.98
N GLU A 289 -9.75 6.66 24.20
CA GLU A 289 -9.89 7.66 25.25
C GLU A 289 -8.54 8.30 25.59
N SER A 290 -7.49 7.49 25.72
CA SER A 290 -6.14 7.99 25.99
C SER A 290 -5.62 8.88 24.85
N MET A 291 -5.93 8.61 23.58
CA MET A 291 -5.58 9.50 22.48
C MET A 291 -6.25 10.87 22.64
N LEU A 292 -7.56 10.89 22.90
CA LEU A 292 -8.31 12.13 23.10
C LEU A 292 -7.77 12.95 24.31
N GLN A 293 -7.51 12.30 25.45
CA GLN A 293 -6.91 12.92 26.63
C GLN A 293 -5.50 13.46 26.39
N ASN A 294 -4.83 13.03 25.31
CA ASN A 294 -3.49 13.46 24.94
C ASN A 294 -3.46 14.31 23.67
N GLY A 295 -4.57 14.97 23.35
CA GLY A 295 -4.63 16.04 22.35
C GLY A 295 -5.05 15.58 20.95
N ALA A 296 -5.53 14.34 20.77
CA ALA A 296 -6.15 13.97 19.49
C ALA A 296 -7.47 14.74 19.31
N LEU A 297 -7.68 15.31 18.14
CA LEU A 297 -8.93 15.97 17.72
C LEU A 297 -10.07 14.97 17.56
N GLY A 298 -9.74 13.72 17.24
CA GLY A 298 -10.65 12.59 17.10
C GLY A 298 -9.88 11.29 17.07
N SER A 299 -10.52 10.17 17.44
CA SER A 299 -9.89 8.86 17.46
C SER A 299 -10.86 7.77 16.97
N LEU A 300 -10.39 6.87 16.12
CA LEU A 300 -11.20 5.82 15.51
C LEU A 300 -10.40 4.53 15.30
N MET A 301 -11.08 3.39 15.34
CA MET A 301 -10.53 2.12 14.91
C MET A 301 -10.51 2.01 13.38
N SER A 302 -9.40 1.60 12.79
CA SER A 302 -9.26 1.39 11.34
C SER A 302 -9.75 0.02 10.91
N GLY A 303 -10.68 -0.02 9.94
CA GLY A 303 -11.25 -1.27 9.44
C GLY A 303 -11.93 -2.09 10.55
N SER A 304 -11.69 -3.40 10.59
CA SER A 304 -12.14 -4.26 11.68
C SER A 304 -11.26 -4.18 12.94
N GLY A 305 -10.19 -3.37 12.92
CA GLY A 305 -9.21 -3.27 13.97
C GLY A 305 -8.03 -4.26 13.84
N PRO A 306 -7.20 -4.41 14.86
CA PRO A 306 -7.23 -3.72 16.15
C PRO A 306 -6.53 -2.36 16.19
N SER A 307 -6.01 -1.83 15.07
CA SER A 307 -5.38 -0.52 15.10
C SER A 307 -6.39 0.58 15.35
N VAL A 308 -6.02 1.49 16.24
CA VAL A 308 -6.71 2.74 16.50
C VAL A 308 -5.82 3.86 16.00
N PHE A 309 -6.39 4.84 15.33
CA PHE A 309 -5.67 6.07 14.97
C PHE A 309 -6.32 7.30 15.61
N GLY A 310 -5.53 8.33 15.82
CA GLY A 310 -5.97 9.65 16.24
C GLY A 310 -5.45 10.71 15.28
N ILE A 311 -6.26 11.74 15.01
CA ILE A 311 -5.88 12.93 14.24
C ILE A 311 -5.33 13.97 15.22
N PHE A 312 -4.20 14.61 14.89
CA PHE A 312 -3.53 15.61 15.71
C PHE A 312 -3.33 16.92 14.95
N GLU A 313 -3.20 18.03 15.67
CA GLU A 313 -2.90 19.34 15.06
C GLU A 313 -1.48 19.41 14.51
N SER A 314 -0.54 18.67 15.10
CA SER A 314 0.86 18.63 14.67
C SER A 314 1.53 17.29 14.92
N ALA A 315 2.59 16.99 14.15
CA ALA A 315 3.43 15.83 14.38
C ALA A 315 4.02 15.81 15.81
N LYS A 316 4.39 16.95 16.35
CA LYS A 316 4.94 17.09 17.70
C LYS A 316 3.96 16.62 18.77
N ASP A 317 2.67 16.94 18.63
CA ASP A 317 1.64 16.51 19.57
C ASP A 317 1.38 15.01 19.45
N ALA A 318 1.38 14.48 18.23
CA ALA A 318 1.29 13.04 17.96
C ALA A 318 2.48 12.28 18.58
N GLU A 319 3.71 12.78 18.40
CA GLU A 319 4.94 12.20 18.98
C GLU A 319 4.90 12.18 20.51
N LYS A 320 4.48 13.30 21.14
CA LYS A 320 4.33 13.39 22.59
C LYS A 320 3.29 12.38 23.11
N ALA A 321 2.18 12.21 22.40
CA ALA A 321 1.18 11.21 22.75
C ALA A 321 1.71 9.78 22.56
N ALA A 322 2.50 9.53 21.52
CA ALA A 322 3.07 8.23 21.17
C ALA A 322 3.89 7.62 22.31
N GLU A 323 4.66 8.42 23.05
CA GLU A 323 5.49 7.95 24.17
C GLU A 323 4.70 7.17 25.23
N LYS A 324 3.45 7.54 25.49
CA LYS A 324 2.59 6.87 26.47
C LYS A 324 2.16 5.48 26.03
N PHE A 325 1.98 5.28 24.73
CA PHE A 325 1.55 3.99 24.17
C PHE A 325 2.74 3.04 24.00
N LEU A 326 3.92 3.56 23.66
CA LEU A 326 5.16 2.78 23.58
C LEU A 326 5.49 2.12 24.92
N ARG A 327 5.36 2.84 26.04
CA ARG A 327 5.60 2.31 27.39
C ARG A 327 4.67 1.14 27.76
N LYS A 328 3.51 1.00 27.11
CA LYS A 328 2.58 -0.12 27.31
C LYS A 328 2.88 -1.30 26.38
N GLY A 329 3.93 -1.22 25.55
CA GLY A 329 4.37 -2.27 24.67
C GLY A 329 3.50 -2.47 23.43
N ASN A 330 2.78 -1.43 22.99
CA ASN A 330 2.06 -1.41 21.71
C ASN A 330 3.04 -1.15 20.56
N GLU A 331 2.61 -1.50 19.34
CA GLU A 331 3.21 -0.98 18.12
C GLU A 331 2.63 0.42 17.85
N VAL A 332 3.49 1.43 17.69
CA VAL A 332 3.10 2.85 17.63
C VAL A 332 3.79 3.52 16.47
N PHE A 333 3.03 4.27 15.67
CA PHE A 333 3.53 4.93 14.48
C PHE A 333 2.96 6.34 14.38
N VAL A 334 3.83 7.32 14.20
CA VAL A 334 3.43 8.67 13.77
C VAL A 334 3.50 8.70 12.25
N ALA A 335 2.44 9.12 11.61
CA ALA A 335 2.29 9.11 10.16
C ALA A 335 1.48 10.32 9.69
N LYS A 336 1.32 10.46 8.38
CA LYS A 336 0.48 11.49 7.77
C LYS A 336 -0.56 10.86 6.85
N MET A 337 -1.69 11.54 6.66
CA MET A 337 -2.57 11.31 5.52
C MET A 337 -1.91 11.87 4.24
N GLU A 338 -2.06 11.20 3.09
CA GLU A 338 -1.43 11.58 1.81
C GLU A 338 -2.41 11.67 0.64
#